data_54f0acb78081b4ad117106040f2aebbd
#
_entry.id   54f0acb78081b4ad117106040f2aebbd
#
_cell.length_a   1.000
_cell.length_b   1.000
_cell.length_c   1.000
_cell.angle_alpha   90.00
_cell.angle_beta   90.00
_cell.angle_gamma   90.00
#
_symmetry.space_group_name_H-M   'P 1'
#
loop_
_entity.id
_entity.type
_entity.pdbx_description
1 polymer ?
#
loop_
_entity_poly.entity_id
_entity_poly.type
_entity_poly.pdbx_seq_one_letter_code
_entity_poly.pdbx_strand_id
1 'polypeptide(L)'
;MKSKAQMGEMGVVLMVFISVLVGLILFQVIAQTVGDASTTTVADNITYTAVPIGEIIELAGQEYIDGIIVTNATINAAQFVYPSTNYSIGECVGASSGVKSVCLTVLDNDIENATSINVSYNYGPDGYIDSSGGRAMASLIAIFFALAIVVIVMLPVVKNNFMGK
;
A
#
# COMPACT_ATOMS: atom_id res chain seq x y z
N MET A 1 47.68 4.69 -32.41
CA MET A 1 46.88 3.51 -31.97
C MET A 1 46.25 3.60 -30.57
N LYS A 2 46.39 4.69 -29.83
CA LYS A 2 45.81 4.86 -28.46
C LYS A 2 44.30 5.25 -28.41
N SER A 3 43.74 5.78 -29.51
CA SER A 3 42.34 6.29 -29.47
C SER A 3 41.23 5.23 -29.41
N LYS A 4 41.45 4.02 -30.00
CA LYS A 4 40.45 2.95 -30.00
C LYS A 4 40.27 2.29 -28.63
N ALA A 5 41.35 2.18 -27.83
CA ALA A 5 41.27 1.62 -26.47
C ALA A 5 40.53 2.57 -25.52
N GLN A 6 40.76 3.85 -25.66
CA GLN A 6 40.13 4.89 -24.82
C GLN A 6 38.61 5.02 -25.06
N MET A 7 38.14 4.82 -26.31
CA MET A 7 36.69 4.76 -26.63
C MET A 7 36.02 3.54 -26.04
N GLY A 8 36.73 2.39 -25.95
CA GLY A 8 36.18 1.18 -25.30
C GLY A 8 35.99 1.35 -23.80
N GLU A 9 36.93 1.97 -23.11
CA GLU A 9 36.86 2.23 -21.68
C GLU A 9 35.73 3.22 -21.32
N MET A 10 35.59 4.29 -22.10
CA MET A 10 34.51 5.26 -21.91
C MET A 10 33.13 4.69 -22.16
N GLY A 11 32.98 3.76 -23.14
CA GLY A 11 31.75 3.04 -23.40
C GLY A 11 31.31 2.14 -22.23
N VAL A 12 32.28 1.45 -21.61
CA VAL A 12 32.03 0.62 -20.43
C VAL A 12 31.57 1.46 -19.23
N VAL A 13 32.24 2.58 -18.96
CA VAL A 13 31.86 3.49 -17.88
C VAL A 13 30.46 4.05 -18.09
N LEU A 14 30.14 4.47 -19.33
CA LEU A 14 28.79 4.96 -19.65
C LEU A 14 27.72 3.89 -19.48
N MET A 15 27.99 2.66 -19.92
CA MET A 15 27.05 1.54 -19.77
C MET A 15 26.78 1.21 -18.30
N VAL A 16 27.82 1.19 -17.46
CA VAL A 16 27.69 0.96 -16.01
C VAL A 16 26.87 2.10 -15.39
N PHE A 17 27.15 3.34 -15.75
CA PHE A 17 26.43 4.51 -15.23
C PHE A 17 24.92 4.44 -15.58
N ILE A 18 24.57 4.15 -16.84
CA ILE A 18 23.19 3.99 -17.28
C ILE A 18 22.51 2.82 -16.53
N SER A 19 23.21 1.69 -16.38
CA SER A 19 22.68 0.53 -15.66
C SER A 19 22.37 0.84 -14.20
N VAL A 20 23.23 1.62 -13.53
CA VAL A 20 23.03 2.07 -12.14
C VAL A 20 21.82 3.02 -12.06
N LEU A 21 21.70 3.98 -12.97
CA LEU A 21 20.55 4.90 -12.98
C LEU A 21 19.23 4.16 -13.17
N VAL A 22 19.16 3.24 -14.14
CA VAL A 22 17.98 2.42 -14.39
C VAL A 22 17.65 1.57 -13.16
N GLY A 23 18.68 0.95 -12.56
CA GLY A 23 18.53 0.16 -11.35
C GLY A 23 17.99 0.96 -10.17
N LEU A 24 18.47 2.17 -9.94
CA LEU A 24 17.98 3.05 -8.87
C LEU A 24 16.51 3.46 -9.08
N ILE A 25 16.12 3.77 -10.32
CA ILE A 25 14.73 4.11 -10.66
C ILE A 25 13.81 2.91 -10.39
N LEU A 26 14.19 1.75 -10.87
CA LEU A 26 13.41 0.52 -10.65
C LEU A 26 13.33 0.15 -9.17
N PHE A 27 14.43 0.31 -8.42
CA PHE A 27 14.44 0.08 -6.98
C PHE A 27 13.47 1.01 -6.25
N GLN A 28 13.44 2.28 -6.60
CA GLN A 28 12.51 3.24 -5.98
C GLN A 28 11.05 2.84 -6.21
N VAL A 29 10.70 2.42 -7.44
CA VAL A 29 9.34 1.94 -7.76
C VAL A 29 8.98 0.69 -6.95
N ILE A 30 9.88 -0.30 -6.90
CA ILE A 30 9.66 -1.54 -6.14
C ILE A 30 9.51 -1.25 -4.65
N ALA A 31 10.40 -0.43 -4.08
CA ALA A 31 10.37 -0.09 -2.67
C ALA A 31 9.07 0.65 -2.28
N GLN A 32 8.59 1.55 -3.14
CA GLN A 32 7.32 2.25 -2.93
C GLN A 32 6.14 1.26 -3.00
N THR A 33 6.07 0.42 -4.03
CA THR A 33 5.00 -0.58 -4.18
C THR A 33 4.95 -1.55 -3.00
N VAL A 34 6.12 -2.00 -2.51
CA VAL A 34 6.20 -2.86 -1.32
C VAL A 34 5.77 -2.10 -0.06
N GLY A 35 6.15 -0.83 0.05
CA GLY A 35 5.72 0.04 1.14
C GLY A 35 4.21 0.15 1.19
N ASP A 36 3.57 0.49 0.08
CA ASP A 36 2.12 0.63 -0.04
C ASP A 36 1.40 -0.69 0.27
N ALA A 37 1.92 -1.81 -0.24
CA ALA A 37 1.34 -3.14 0.00
C ALA A 37 1.51 -3.67 1.45
N SER A 38 2.38 -3.06 2.24
CA SER A 38 2.67 -3.47 3.63
C SER A 38 2.16 -2.50 4.68
N THR A 39 1.62 -1.34 4.28
CA THR A 39 1.21 -0.27 5.19
C THR A 39 -0.32 -0.17 5.23
N THR A 40 -0.85 -0.04 6.44
CA THR A 40 -2.28 0.25 6.65
C THR A 40 -2.54 1.74 6.50
N THR A 41 -3.77 2.07 6.10
CA THR A 41 -4.24 3.45 5.95
C THR A 41 -5.32 3.72 6.97
N VAL A 42 -5.38 4.95 7.45
CA VAL A 42 -6.42 5.41 8.37
C VAL A 42 -7.48 6.17 7.57
N ALA A 43 -8.72 5.70 7.64
CA ALA A 43 -9.88 6.51 7.29
C ALA A 43 -10.30 7.29 8.55
N ASP A 44 -10.22 8.59 8.51
CA ASP A 44 -10.58 9.44 9.65
C ASP A 44 -11.77 10.33 9.32
N ASN A 45 -12.84 10.12 10.09
CA ASN A 45 -14.06 10.95 10.04
C ASN A 45 -14.66 11.09 8.62
N ILE A 46 -14.70 9.99 7.86
CA ILE A 46 -15.29 10.00 6.51
C ILE A 46 -16.81 9.90 6.63
N THR A 47 -17.51 10.81 5.95
CA THR A 47 -18.97 10.89 5.99
C THR A 47 -19.61 9.98 4.94
N TYR A 48 -20.56 9.15 5.39
CA TYR A 48 -21.40 8.31 4.56
C TYR A 48 -22.88 8.61 4.79
N THR A 49 -23.71 8.41 3.78
CA THR A 49 -25.17 8.45 3.92
C THR A 49 -25.61 7.24 4.73
N ALA A 50 -26.46 7.45 5.74
CA ALA A 50 -27.05 6.33 6.48
C ALA A 50 -28.01 5.54 5.58
N VAL A 51 -28.09 4.25 5.82
CA VAL A 51 -28.92 3.31 5.07
C VAL A 51 -29.83 2.51 6.02
N PRO A 52 -30.94 1.91 5.51
CA PRO A 52 -31.83 1.08 6.31
C PRO A 52 -31.15 -0.11 7.00
N ILE A 53 -31.78 -0.64 8.03
CA ILE A 53 -31.33 -1.84 8.72
C ILE A 53 -31.17 -2.99 7.73
N GLY A 54 -30.06 -3.70 7.85
CA GLY A 54 -29.70 -4.83 7.00
C GLY A 54 -29.04 -4.44 5.68
N GLU A 55 -29.01 -3.17 5.34
CA GLU A 55 -28.26 -2.70 4.18
C GLU A 55 -26.79 -2.44 4.51
N ILE A 56 -25.98 -2.36 3.46
CA ILE A 56 -24.53 -2.29 3.53
C ILE A 56 -24.04 -0.95 3.03
N ILE A 57 -23.17 -0.31 3.80
CA ILE A 57 -22.38 0.85 3.38
C ILE A 57 -21.02 0.35 2.94
N GLU A 58 -20.68 0.53 1.66
CA GLU A 58 -19.35 0.21 1.14
C GLU A 58 -18.36 1.28 1.59
N LEU A 59 -17.35 0.86 2.33
CA LEU A 59 -16.29 1.71 2.85
C LEU A 59 -15.02 1.60 1.98
N ALA A 60 -14.04 2.46 2.20
CA ALA A 60 -12.76 2.39 1.51
C ALA A 60 -11.91 1.20 1.99
N GLY A 61 -11.02 0.72 1.12
CA GLY A 61 -10.08 -0.37 1.42
C GLY A 61 -10.60 -1.76 1.12
N GLN A 62 -9.68 -2.71 1.02
CA GLN A 62 -9.97 -4.11 0.72
C GLN A 62 -10.04 -4.99 1.97
N GLU A 63 -9.45 -4.54 3.07
CA GLU A 63 -9.39 -5.28 4.31
C GLU A 63 -9.57 -4.37 5.52
N TYR A 64 -10.50 -4.76 6.40
CA TYR A 64 -10.64 -4.12 7.70
C TYR A 64 -9.57 -4.63 8.68
N ILE A 65 -8.86 -3.70 9.31
CA ILE A 65 -7.81 -4.04 10.28
C ILE A 65 -8.36 -3.89 11.71
N ASP A 66 -8.66 -2.64 12.13
CA ASP A 66 -9.16 -2.37 13.48
C ASP A 66 -9.67 -0.92 13.65
N GLY A 67 -9.99 -0.55 14.88
CA GLY A 67 -10.19 0.83 15.31
C GLY A 67 -11.47 1.49 14.83
N ILE A 68 -12.53 0.72 14.49
CA ILE A 68 -13.75 1.33 14.00
C ILE A 68 -14.45 2.19 15.06
N ILE A 69 -14.78 3.42 14.66
CA ILE A 69 -15.61 4.36 15.40
C ILE A 69 -16.65 4.90 14.43
N VAL A 70 -17.93 4.74 14.79
CA VAL A 70 -19.06 5.26 14.02
C VAL A 70 -19.75 6.34 14.85
N THR A 71 -19.91 7.52 14.27
CA THR A 71 -20.54 8.67 14.94
C THR A 71 -21.65 9.26 14.08
N ASN A 72 -22.57 10.00 14.71
CA ASN A 72 -23.59 10.74 13.97
C ASN A 72 -22.97 12.01 13.36
N ALA A 73 -23.04 12.15 12.03
CA ALA A 73 -22.49 13.32 11.34
C ALA A 73 -23.33 14.59 11.50
N THR A 74 -24.61 14.47 11.86
CA THR A 74 -25.56 15.58 12.00
C THR A 74 -25.45 16.26 13.36
N ILE A 75 -25.11 15.50 14.39
CA ILE A 75 -24.92 15.97 15.76
C ILE A 75 -23.42 16.01 16.00
N ASN A 76 -22.88 17.20 16.25
CA ASN A 76 -21.45 17.48 16.45
C ASN A 76 -20.63 16.23 16.83
N ALA A 77 -19.82 15.72 15.89
CA ALA A 77 -19.27 14.35 15.82
C ALA A 77 -18.54 13.83 17.09
N ALA A 78 -18.16 14.72 18.00
CA ALA A 78 -17.51 14.36 19.25
C ALA A 78 -18.48 13.85 20.35
N GLN A 79 -19.78 13.93 20.14
CA GLN A 79 -20.76 13.70 21.22
C GLN A 79 -21.58 12.42 21.15
N PHE A 80 -21.69 11.78 19.99
CA PHE A 80 -22.49 10.57 19.88
C PHE A 80 -21.77 9.49 19.09
N VAL A 81 -21.16 8.55 19.80
CA VAL A 81 -20.55 7.35 19.25
C VAL A 81 -21.58 6.21 19.32
N TYR A 82 -21.89 5.61 18.18
CA TYR A 82 -22.77 4.43 18.15
C TYR A 82 -22.05 3.22 18.79
N PRO A 83 -22.75 2.48 19.66
CA PRO A 83 -22.18 1.26 20.21
C PRO A 83 -21.96 0.20 19.13
N SER A 84 -21.01 -0.69 19.33
CA SER A 84 -20.68 -1.76 18.38
C SER A 84 -21.80 -2.77 18.14
N THR A 85 -22.88 -2.71 18.93
CA THR A 85 -24.09 -3.51 18.72
C THR A 85 -24.99 -2.99 17.60
N ASN A 86 -24.82 -1.72 17.20
CA ASN A 86 -25.68 -1.07 16.22
C ASN A 86 -25.21 -1.27 14.78
N TYR A 87 -24.02 -1.83 14.60
CA TYR A 87 -23.46 -2.15 13.29
C TYR A 87 -22.57 -3.39 13.34
N SER A 88 -22.32 -3.96 12.19
CA SER A 88 -21.32 -5.00 12.00
C SER A 88 -20.35 -4.56 10.91
N ILE A 89 -19.08 -4.85 11.10
CA ILE A 89 -18.06 -4.57 10.09
C ILE A 89 -17.49 -5.87 9.56
N GLY A 90 -17.19 -5.90 8.29
CA GLY A 90 -16.64 -7.06 7.62
C GLY A 90 -16.19 -6.73 6.22
N GLU A 91 -15.92 -7.75 5.46
CA GLU A 91 -15.53 -7.64 4.07
C GLU A 91 -16.68 -8.08 3.18
N CYS A 92 -16.87 -7.39 2.09
CA CYS A 92 -17.86 -7.74 1.07
C CYS A 92 -17.28 -7.52 -0.33
N VAL A 93 -18.06 -7.90 -1.34
CA VAL A 93 -17.79 -7.48 -2.72
C VAL A 93 -18.59 -6.21 -2.96
N GLY A 94 -17.89 -5.11 -3.22
CA GLY A 94 -18.52 -3.82 -3.45
C GLY A 94 -19.49 -3.88 -4.63
N ALA A 95 -20.70 -3.40 -4.40
CA ALA A 95 -21.75 -3.40 -5.42
C ALA A 95 -21.40 -2.48 -6.60
N SER A 96 -20.64 -1.42 -6.34
CA SER A 96 -20.21 -0.44 -7.33
C SER A 96 -18.90 -0.82 -8.01
N SER A 97 -17.97 -1.38 -7.25
CA SER A 97 -16.60 -1.67 -7.70
C SER A 97 -16.42 -3.10 -8.22
N GLY A 98 -17.24 -4.04 -7.74
CA GLY A 98 -17.09 -5.48 -8.01
C GLY A 98 -15.82 -6.10 -7.40
N VAL A 99 -15.09 -5.35 -6.58
CA VAL A 99 -13.89 -5.81 -5.87
C VAL A 99 -14.16 -5.97 -4.38
N LYS A 100 -13.24 -6.64 -3.69
CA LYS A 100 -13.29 -6.79 -2.24
C LYS A 100 -13.21 -5.40 -1.59
N SER A 101 -14.12 -5.09 -0.69
CA SER A 101 -14.20 -3.81 0.02
C SER A 101 -14.50 -4.04 1.49
N VAL A 102 -14.14 -3.08 2.34
CA VAL A 102 -14.60 -3.04 3.72
C VAL A 102 -16.06 -2.58 3.74
N CYS A 103 -16.89 -3.26 4.51
CA CYS A 103 -18.32 -2.99 4.55
C CYS A 103 -18.85 -2.87 5.96
N LEU A 104 -19.71 -1.90 6.16
CA LEU A 104 -20.46 -1.70 7.39
C LEU A 104 -21.92 -2.05 7.13
N THR A 105 -22.46 -3.01 7.92
CA THR A 105 -23.87 -3.36 7.89
C THR A 105 -24.59 -2.72 9.06
N VAL A 106 -25.67 -2.02 8.80
CA VAL A 106 -26.50 -1.36 9.82
C VAL A 106 -27.38 -2.41 10.51
N LEU A 107 -27.37 -2.45 11.84
CA LEU A 107 -28.12 -3.41 12.64
C LEU A 107 -29.20 -2.77 13.52
N ASP A 108 -29.23 -1.45 13.67
CA ASP A 108 -30.11 -0.74 14.59
C ASP A 108 -30.72 0.52 13.98
N ASN A 109 -31.92 0.87 14.43
CA ASN A 109 -32.67 2.05 14.03
C ASN A 109 -31.95 3.37 14.34
N ASP A 110 -31.07 3.40 15.30
CA ASP A 110 -30.33 4.63 15.67
C ASP A 110 -29.49 5.13 14.52
N ILE A 111 -28.87 4.22 13.76
CA ILE A 111 -28.09 4.55 12.55
C ILE A 111 -29.03 4.84 11.38
N GLU A 112 -30.09 4.02 11.18
CA GLU A 112 -31.07 4.23 10.10
C GLU A 112 -31.74 5.61 10.17
N ASN A 113 -32.06 6.08 11.38
CA ASN A 113 -32.68 7.38 11.60
C ASN A 113 -31.72 8.57 11.45
N ALA A 114 -30.42 8.34 11.33
CA ALA A 114 -29.45 9.38 11.02
C ALA A 114 -29.54 9.75 9.54
N THR A 115 -29.29 11.02 9.22
CA THR A 115 -29.15 11.45 7.81
C THR A 115 -27.82 11.02 7.23
N SER A 116 -26.79 11.08 8.05
CA SER A 116 -25.42 10.69 7.70
C SER A 116 -24.63 10.27 8.93
N ILE A 117 -23.64 9.44 8.72
CA ILE A 117 -22.72 8.96 9.74
C ILE A 117 -21.28 9.28 9.35
N ASN A 118 -20.43 9.49 10.33
CA ASN A 118 -18.99 9.56 10.14
C ASN A 118 -18.36 8.26 10.64
N VAL A 119 -17.46 7.71 9.85
CA VAL A 119 -16.76 6.46 10.15
C VAL A 119 -15.26 6.70 10.15
N SER A 120 -14.59 6.25 11.20
CA SER A 120 -13.13 6.21 11.30
C SER A 120 -12.69 4.77 11.54
N TYR A 121 -11.68 4.30 10.85
CA TYR A 121 -11.15 2.93 10.95
C TYR A 121 -9.79 2.80 10.27
N ASN A 122 -9.06 1.73 10.60
CA ASN A 122 -7.85 1.36 9.91
C ASN A 122 -8.14 0.27 8.88
N TYR A 123 -7.60 0.41 7.69
CA TYR A 123 -7.82 -0.53 6.59
C TYR A 123 -6.56 -0.81 5.77
N GLY A 124 -6.53 -1.95 5.10
CA GLY A 124 -5.57 -2.27 4.06
C GLY A 124 -6.02 -1.69 2.72
N PRO A 125 -5.21 -0.83 2.07
CA PRO A 125 -5.53 -0.27 0.75
C PRO A 125 -5.48 -1.35 -0.33
N ASP A 126 -5.79 -0.97 -1.57
CA ASP A 126 -5.72 -1.85 -2.73
C ASP A 126 -4.29 -2.43 -2.88
N GLY A 127 -4.22 -3.76 -2.97
CA GLY A 127 -2.94 -4.47 -3.02
C GLY A 127 -2.28 -4.74 -1.66
N TYR A 128 -2.95 -4.43 -0.55
CA TYR A 128 -2.46 -4.76 0.78
C TYR A 128 -2.25 -6.27 0.95
N ILE A 129 -1.12 -6.64 1.53
CA ILE A 129 -0.76 -8.03 1.82
C ILE A 129 -1.11 -8.33 3.27
N ASP A 130 -2.22 -9.02 3.49
CA ASP A 130 -2.71 -9.37 4.83
C ASP A 130 -1.70 -10.22 5.62
N SER A 131 -1.14 -11.24 5.02
CA SER A 131 -0.25 -12.15 5.72
C SER A 131 1.09 -11.52 6.09
N SER A 132 1.50 -11.64 7.36
CA SER A 132 2.80 -11.16 7.83
C SER A 132 3.98 -11.79 7.07
N GLY A 133 3.85 -13.07 6.68
CA GLY A 133 4.82 -13.77 5.86
C GLY A 133 4.90 -13.18 4.44
N GLY A 134 3.78 -12.84 3.84
CA GLY A 134 3.72 -12.18 2.53
C GLY A 134 4.39 -10.82 2.56
N ARG A 135 4.14 -9.99 3.58
CA ARG A 135 4.82 -8.70 3.77
C ARG A 135 6.32 -8.85 3.94
N ALA A 136 6.77 -9.84 4.72
CA ALA A 136 8.18 -10.14 4.87
C ALA A 136 8.83 -10.57 3.54
N MET A 137 8.16 -11.41 2.76
CA MET A 137 8.64 -11.81 1.43
C MET A 137 8.72 -10.64 0.45
N ALA A 138 7.71 -9.76 0.43
CA ALA A 138 7.72 -8.56 -0.40
C ALA A 138 8.90 -7.64 -0.05
N SER A 139 9.18 -7.44 1.24
CA SER A 139 10.33 -6.67 1.72
C SER A 139 11.67 -7.30 1.31
N LEU A 140 11.77 -8.64 1.33
CA LEU A 140 12.97 -9.36 0.90
C LEU A 140 13.24 -9.16 -0.60
N ILE A 141 12.20 -9.09 -1.44
CA ILE A 141 12.37 -8.82 -2.88
C ILE A 141 13.08 -7.48 -3.09
N ALA A 142 12.66 -6.43 -2.39
CA ALA A 142 13.30 -5.12 -2.48
C ALA A 142 14.77 -5.16 -2.05
N ILE A 143 15.09 -5.89 -0.97
CA ILE A 143 16.47 -6.04 -0.47
C ILE A 143 17.33 -6.80 -1.47
N PHE A 144 16.85 -7.93 -2.01
CA PHE A 144 17.60 -8.70 -3.02
C PHE A 144 17.81 -7.89 -4.30
N PHE A 145 16.84 -7.09 -4.72
CA PHE A 145 17.00 -6.21 -5.86
C PHE A 145 18.08 -5.15 -5.64
N ALA A 146 18.10 -4.53 -4.44
CA ALA A 146 19.14 -3.59 -4.06
C ALA A 146 20.54 -4.25 -4.07
N LEU A 147 20.65 -5.45 -3.51
CA LEU A 147 21.90 -6.22 -3.53
C LEU A 147 22.35 -6.55 -4.96
N ALA A 148 21.45 -6.92 -5.84
CA ALA A 148 21.76 -7.19 -7.24
C ALA A 148 22.37 -5.96 -7.94
N ILE A 149 21.82 -4.76 -7.69
CA ILE A 149 22.38 -3.50 -8.22
C ILE A 149 23.81 -3.31 -7.72
N VAL A 150 24.04 -3.49 -6.41
CA VAL A 150 25.39 -3.34 -5.81
C VAL A 150 26.38 -4.30 -6.47
N VAL A 151 25.99 -5.58 -6.67
CA VAL A 151 26.84 -6.57 -7.34
C VAL A 151 27.19 -6.16 -8.76
N ILE A 152 26.20 -5.69 -9.54
CA ILE A 152 26.42 -5.24 -10.92
C ILE A 152 27.44 -4.07 -10.97
N VAL A 153 27.34 -3.14 -10.03
CA VAL A 153 28.27 -1.99 -9.92
C VAL A 153 29.67 -2.44 -9.54
N MET A 154 29.78 -3.45 -8.68
CA MET A 154 31.09 -3.96 -8.22
C MET A 154 31.81 -4.82 -9.25
N LEU A 155 31.09 -5.49 -10.17
CA LEU A 155 31.69 -6.40 -11.17
C LEU A 155 32.84 -5.80 -11.97
N PRO A 156 32.77 -4.58 -12.57
CA PRO A 156 33.86 -4.01 -13.33
C PRO A 156 35.07 -3.68 -12.44
N VAL A 157 34.85 -3.26 -11.19
CA VAL A 157 35.92 -2.97 -10.22
C VAL A 157 36.68 -4.25 -9.85
N VAL A 158 35.95 -5.32 -9.58
CA VAL A 158 36.51 -6.64 -9.25
C VAL A 158 37.30 -7.18 -10.45
N LYS A 159 36.74 -7.12 -11.67
CA LYS A 159 37.41 -7.59 -12.88
C LYS A 159 38.72 -6.86 -13.12
N ASN A 160 38.76 -5.55 -12.99
CA ASN A 160 39.96 -4.75 -13.21
C ASN A 160 41.04 -5.01 -12.15
N ASN A 161 40.64 -5.23 -10.89
CA ASN A 161 41.60 -5.42 -9.80
C ASN A 161 42.14 -6.86 -9.70
N PHE A 162 41.33 -7.87 -10.07
CA PHE A 162 41.70 -9.28 -9.90
C PHE A 162 42.08 -10.01 -11.18
N MET A 163 41.58 -9.61 -12.35
CA MET A 163 41.85 -10.25 -13.64
C MET A 163 42.74 -9.41 -14.56
N GLY A 164 43.07 -8.17 -14.19
CA GLY A 164 43.89 -7.25 -14.96
C GLY A 164 45.42 -7.35 -14.70
N LYS A 165 45.87 -8.46 -14.05
CA LYS A 165 47.31 -8.75 -13.90
C LYS A 165 47.73 -9.85 -14.86
#